data_12d5dc8d69233ce6d47d22d742ffba35
#
_entry.id   12d5dc8d69233ce6d47d22d742ffba35
#
_cell.length_a   1.000
_cell.length_b   1.000
_cell.length_c   1.000
_cell.angle_alpha   90.00
_cell.angle_beta   90.00
_cell.angle_gamma   90.00
#
_symmetry.space_group_name_H-M   'P 1'
#
loop_
_entity.id
_entity.type
_entity.pdbx_description
1 polymer ?
#
loop_
_entity_poly.entity_id
_entity_poly.type
_entity_poly.pdbx_seq_one_letter_code
_entity_poly.pdbx_strand_id
1 'polypeptide(L)'
;MVKNRDAQNEKYNVAIEGGSSIAGAILGGAAGAIGGPAGIVAGAIVGTVCEHLFSKIGNDIKERILSKSEDRKIETVFSRAAKRISEKLEAGKTIRQDDFFSESIDGRSPAEEILEKTLFVAQREAEERKLPYLANLYANIVFDTSITREQANQLIKAAEEISYEQLVIISVIAFYQIARQQFGTINPKEQDFRQTAYKEVRGYDNVAILTSTYDLIRRGIVFAHQIPIDVASINPSSLYVAGLGANLLNFMELTSIPYDQLTEKIRKTFTYQC
;
A
#
# COMPACT_ATOMS: atom_id res chain seq x y z
N MET A 1 6.84 -18.24 20.01
CA MET A 1 6.87 -16.86 19.48
C MET A 1 5.56 -16.40 18.80
N VAL A 2 4.57 -17.26 18.59
CA VAL A 2 3.28 -16.92 17.97
C VAL A 2 2.29 -16.26 18.94
N LYS A 3 2.30 -16.64 20.20
CA LYS A 3 1.35 -16.15 21.24
C LYS A 3 1.40 -14.64 21.56
N ASN A 4 2.48 -13.94 21.18
CA ASN A 4 2.62 -12.51 21.53
C ASN A 4 2.07 -11.56 20.43
N ARG A 5 1.82 -12.07 19.21
CA ARG A 5 1.19 -11.30 18.13
C ARG A 5 -0.32 -11.20 18.27
N ASP A 6 -0.94 -12.28 18.75
CA ASP A 6 -2.41 -12.31 18.90
C ASP A 6 -2.85 -11.42 20.08
N ALA A 7 -2.09 -11.38 21.16
CA ALA A 7 -2.38 -10.52 22.31
C ALA A 7 -2.18 -9.02 22.00
N GLN A 8 -1.29 -8.66 21.06
CA GLN A 8 -1.14 -7.29 20.60
C GLN A 8 -2.30 -6.88 19.66
N ASN A 9 -2.73 -7.77 18.77
CA ASN A 9 -3.89 -7.53 17.91
C ASN A 9 -5.19 -7.40 18.72
N GLU A 10 -5.34 -8.19 19.77
CA GLU A 10 -6.52 -8.14 20.66
C GLU A 10 -6.59 -6.82 21.45
N LYS A 11 -5.46 -6.30 21.94
CA LYS A 11 -5.41 -4.97 22.59
C LYS A 11 -5.74 -3.82 21.63
N TYR A 12 -5.41 -3.95 20.33
CA TYR A 12 -5.75 -2.95 19.33
C TYR A 12 -7.24 -3.01 18.94
N ASN A 13 -7.83 -4.20 18.89
CA ASN A 13 -9.26 -4.35 18.63
C ASN A 13 -10.11 -3.79 19.78
N VAL A 14 -9.70 -3.96 21.03
CA VAL A 14 -10.38 -3.40 22.20
C VAL A 14 -10.30 -1.86 22.22
N ALA A 15 -9.22 -1.26 21.74
CA ALA A 15 -9.10 0.21 21.63
C ALA A 15 -10.00 0.79 20.51
N ILE A 16 -10.28 0.01 19.46
CA ILE A 16 -11.19 0.39 18.37
C ILE A 16 -12.67 0.27 18.81
N GLU A 17 -13.01 -0.70 19.65
CA GLU A 17 -14.38 -0.88 20.17
C GLU A 17 -14.74 0.16 21.24
N GLY A 18 -13.77 0.85 21.82
CA GLY A 18 -13.95 1.82 22.90
C GLY A 18 -14.26 3.27 22.48
N GLY A 19 -14.67 3.53 21.21
CA GLY A 19 -15.14 4.86 20.80
C GLY A 19 -14.06 5.96 20.81
N SER A 20 -12.82 5.60 20.48
CA SER A 20 -11.73 6.57 20.36
C SER A 20 -11.92 7.43 19.10
N SER A 21 -12.27 8.68 19.31
CA SER A 21 -12.20 9.71 18.27
C SER A 21 -10.74 9.83 17.73
N ILE A 22 -10.57 10.37 16.53
CA ILE A 22 -9.25 10.76 15.95
C ILE A 22 -8.36 11.41 17.03
N ALA A 23 -8.94 12.10 18.03
CA ALA A 23 -8.28 12.65 19.20
C ALA A 23 -7.51 11.60 20.05
N GLY A 24 -8.06 10.41 20.25
CA GLY A 24 -7.41 9.34 21.00
C GLY A 24 -6.27 8.70 20.22
N ALA A 25 -6.41 8.57 18.89
CA ALA A 25 -5.36 8.05 18.02
C ALA A 25 -4.16 9.01 17.93
N ILE A 26 -4.41 10.33 17.92
CA ILE A 26 -3.36 11.35 17.90
C ILE A 26 -2.61 11.38 19.24
N LEU A 27 -3.33 11.36 20.36
CA LEU A 27 -2.72 11.45 21.70
C LEU A 27 -2.14 10.11 22.18
N GLY A 28 -2.77 9.00 21.82
CA GLY A 28 -2.31 7.68 22.24
C GLY A 28 -1.27 7.05 21.32
N GLY A 29 -1.34 7.31 20.01
CA GLY A 29 -0.42 6.77 19.01
C GLY A 29 0.90 7.52 18.91
N ALA A 30 0.87 8.85 18.87
CA ALA A 30 2.07 9.67 18.77
C ALA A 30 2.84 9.76 20.10
N ALA A 31 2.14 9.97 21.22
CA ALA A 31 2.80 10.11 22.52
C ALA A 31 3.26 8.78 23.14
N GLY A 32 2.61 7.66 22.81
CA GLY A 32 2.95 6.33 23.35
C GLY A 32 4.03 5.58 22.58
N ALA A 33 4.27 5.93 21.31
CA ALA A 33 5.20 5.22 20.44
C ALA A 33 6.63 5.79 20.42
N ILE A 34 6.84 7.00 20.93
CA ILE A 34 8.13 7.73 20.88
C ILE A 34 8.96 7.56 22.15
N GLY A 35 8.45 6.86 23.16
CA GLY A 35 9.00 6.77 24.52
C GLY A 35 9.88 5.56 24.83
N GLY A 36 10.86 5.20 24.01
CA GLY A 36 11.93 4.25 24.40
C GLY A 36 13.18 4.95 24.92
N PRO A 37 13.90 4.40 25.93
CA PRO A 37 15.02 5.10 26.59
C PRO A 37 16.27 5.34 25.72
N ALA A 38 16.39 4.76 24.55
CA ALA A 38 17.52 4.95 23.63
C ALA A 38 17.24 5.95 22.49
N GLY A 39 16.00 6.44 22.35
CA GLY A 39 15.58 7.33 21.26
C GLY A 39 15.70 8.83 21.54
N ILE A 40 16.14 9.21 22.75
CA ILE A 40 15.95 10.56 23.29
C ILE A 40 16.80 11.64 22.63
N VAL A 41 17.91 11.33 21.97
CA VAL A 41 18.83 12.39 21.47
C VAL A 41 18.79 12.59 19.96
N ALA A 42 18.69 11.55 19.15
CA ALA A 42 18.56 11.67 17.70
C ALA A 42 17.10 11.63 17.23
N GLY A 43 16.23 10.94 17.99
CA GLY A 43 14.80 10.81 17.73
C GLY A 43 13.99 12.08 18.05
N ALA A 44 14.47 12.94 18.93
CA ALA A 44 13.71 14.09 19.41
C ALA A 44 13.41 15.12 18.30
N ILE A 45 14.36 15.40 17.39
CA ILE A 45 14.14 16.38 16.31
C ILE A 45 13.29 15.77 15.19
N VAL A 46 13.50 14.50 14.90
CA VAL A 46 12.84 13.78 13.82
C VAL A 46 11.43 13.35 14.21
N GLY A 47 11.23 12.97 15.48
CA GLY A 47 9.92 12.69 16.07
C GLY A 47 9.03 13.94 16.09
N THR A 48 9.59 15.09 16.43
CA THR A 48 8.84 16.36 16.51
C THR A 48 8.28 16.83 15.17
N VAL A 49 8.98 16.64 14.05
CA VAL A 49 8.49 17.05 12.72
C VAL A 49 7.25 16.22 12.32
N CYS A 50 7.33 14.91 12.46
CA CYS A 50 6.18 14.04 12.18
C CYS A 50 5.04 14.26 13.18
N GLU A 51 5.34 14.44 14.46
CA GLU A 51 4.34 14.71 15.51
C GLU A 51 3.60 16.01 15.22
N HIS A 52 4.32 17.09 14.88
CA HIS A 52 3.72 18.35 14.50
C HIS A 52 2.82 18.22 13.25
N LEU A 53 3.33 17.53 12.21
CA LEU A 53 2.59 17.27 10.99
C LEU A 53 1.28 16.51 11.26
N PHE A 54 1.36 15.39 11.99
CA PHE A 54 0.19 14.59 12.31
C PHE A 54 -0.79 15.33 13.22
N SER A 55 -0.31 16.15 14.15
CA SER A 55 -1.15 17.00 15.01
C SER A 55 -1.90 18.05 14.20
N LYS A 56 -1.20 18.77 13.29
CA LYS A 56 -1.80 19.79 12.43
C LYS A 56 -2.90 19.19 11.55
N ILE A 57 -2.57 18.17 10.76
CA ILE A 57 -3.54 17.53 9.86
C ILE A 57 -4.68 16.87 10.63
N GLY A 58 -4.40 16.25 11.77
CA GLY A 58 -5.44 15.65 12.61
C GLY A 58 -6.43 16.67 13.16
N ASN A 59 -6.00 17.88 13.49
CA ASN A 59 -6.89 18.97 13.92
C ASN A 59 -7.74 19.48 12.76
N ASP A 60 -7.14 19.67 11.57
CA ASP A 60 -7.88 20.10 10.37
C ASP A 60 -8.99 19.09 9.97
N ILE A 61 -8.73 17.79 10.18
CA ILE A 61 -9.72 16.74 9.91
C ILE A 61 -10.86 16.74 10.92
N LYS A 62 -10.58 16.99 12.21
CA LYS A 62 -11.61 17.06 13.27
C LYS A 62 -12.65 18.12 13.02
N GLU A 63 -12.30 19.22 12.35
CA GLU A 63 -13.22 20.31 12.03
C GLU A 63 -14.16 19.94 10.87
N ARG A 64 -13.94 18.81 10.20
CA ARG A 64 -14.77 18.36 9.08
C ARG A 64 -15.97 17.57 9.57
N ILE A 65 -17.10 17.77 8.90
CA ILE A 65 -18.30 16.93 9.14
C ILE A 65 -18.10 15.61 8.38
N LEU A 66 -17.80 14.54 9.13
CA LEU A 66 -17.57 13.20 8.61
C LEU A 66 -18.67 12.25 9.10
N SER A 67 -19.04 11.29 8.26
CA SER A 67 -19.81 10.14 8.72
C SER A 67 -18.93 9.22 9.59
N LYS A 68 -19.54 8.40 10.46
CA LYS A 68 -18.80 7.43 11.29
C LYS A 68 -17.92 6.47 10.47
N SER A 69 -18.33 6.12 9.26
CA SER A 69 -17.56 5.24 8.38
C SER A 69 -16.34 5.94 7.82
N GLU A 70 -16.48 7.18 7.39
CA GLU A 70 -15.36 7.99 6.87
C GLU A 70 -14.33 8.27 7.96
N ASP A 71 -14.82 8.66 9.16
CA ASP A 71 -13.97 8.89 10.32
C ASP A 71 -13.11 7.65 10.65
N ARG A 72 -13.74 6.47 10.74
CA ARG A 72 -13.03 5.20 10.97
C ARG A 72 -11.98 4.88 9.91
N LYS A 73 -12.28 5.13 8.62
CA LYS A 73 -11.32 4.87 7.53
C LYS A 73 -10.10 5.79 7.62
N ILE A 74 -10.33 7.08 7.86
CA ILE A 74 -9.28 8.07 8.05
C ILE A 74 -8.44 7.69 9.28
N GLU A 75 -9.07 7.40 10.42
CA GLU A 75 -8.39 6.97 11.65
C GLU A 75 -7.53 5.74 11.42
N THR A 76 -8.04 4.76 10.66
CA THR A 76 -7.31 3.54 10.33
C THR A 76 -6.02 3.84 9.57
N VAL A 77 -6.08 4.67 8.53
CA VAL A 77 -4.88 5.01 7.73
C VAL A 77 -3.93 5.89 8.53
N PHE A 78 -4.46 6.89 9.23
CA PHE A 78 -3.69 7.82 10.05
C PHE A 78 -2.89 7.10 11.14
N SER A 79 -3.57 6.31 11.98
CA SER A 79 -2.93 5.57 13.08
C SER A 79 -1.91 4.54 12.59
N ARG A 80 -2.21 3.83 11.50
CA ARG A 80 -1.27 2.86 10.90
C ARG A 80 -0.06 3.53 10.28
N ALA A 81 -0.22 4.66 9.60
CA ALA A 81 0.90 5.41 9.04
C ALA A 81 1.83 5.92 10.16
N ALA A 82 1.27 6.52 11.21
CA ALA A 82 2.03 6.97 12.38
C ALA A 82 2.79 5.82 13.05
N LYS A 83 2.12 4.69 13.28
CA LYS A 83 2.74 3.49 13.85
C LYS A 83 3.88 2.98 12.97
N ARG A 84 3.67 2.91 11.65
CA ARG A 84 4.68 2.40 10.72
C ARG A 84 5.91 3.30 10.65
N ILE A 85 5.71 4.61 10.73
CA ILE A 85 6.81 5.59 10.84
C ILE A 85 7.59 5.37 12.13
N SER A 86 6.91 5.23 13.27
CA SER A 86 7.55 4.97 14.56
C SER A 86 8.38 3.67 14.54
N GLU A 87 7.81 2.56 14.05
CA GLU A 87 8.52 1.28 13.93
C GLU A 87 9.80 1.40 13.09
N LYS A 88 9.79 2.21 12.03
CA LYS A 88 10.97 2.45 11.18
C LYS A 88 12.01 3.31 11.86
N LEU A 89 11.60 4.31 12.63
CA LEU A 89 12.49 5.14 13.43
C LEU A 89 13.17 4.31 14.54
N GLU A 90 12.40 3.48 15.25
CA GLU A 90 12.90 2.56 16.25
C GLU A 90 13.89 1.53 15.66
N ALA A 91 13.69 1.14 14.40
CA ALA A 91 14.60 0.29 13.64
C ALA A 91 15.87 1.04 13.13
N GLY A 92 16.05 2.31 13.49
CA GLY A 92 17.20 3.13 13.15
C GLY A 92 17.14 3.75 11.73
N LYS A 93 15.97 3.73 11.06
CA LYS A 93 15.82 4.47 9.81
C LYS A 93 15.68 5.95 10.09
N THR A 94 16.27 6.78 9.21
CA THR A 94 16.18 8.24 9.28
C THR A 94 15.15 8.75 8.29
N ILE A 95 14.33 9.70 8.69
CA ILE A 95 13.41 10.43 7.82
C ILE A 95 14.24 11.18 6.76
N ARG A 96 13.66 11.33 5.57
CA ARG A 96 14.26 12.13 4.50
C ARG A 96 14.59 13.55 4.96
N GLN A 97 15.75 14.05 4.52
CA GLN A 97 16.31 15.34 4.99
C GLN A 97 16.25 16.43 3.91
N ASP A 98 15.49 16.19 2.84
CA ASP A 98 15.22 17.19 1.80
C ASP A 98 14.10 18.17 2.23
N ASP A 99 13.63 18.96 1.30
CA ASP A 99 12.59 19.99 1.51
C ASP A 99 11.16 19.43 1.67
N PHE A 100 11.02 18.11 1.74
CA PHE A 100 9.71 17.42 1.83
C PHE A 100 8.87 17.90 3.05
N PHE A 101 9.52 18.21 4.16
CA PHE A 101 8.87 18.73 5.37
C PHE A 101 8.94 20.25 5.50
N SER A 102 9.60 20.93 4.57
CA SER A 102 9.74 22.38 4.60
C SER A 102 8.48 23.04 4.05
N GLU A 103 8.03 24.10 4.70
CA GLU A 103 6.89 24.87 4.21
C GLU A 103 7.25 25.56 2.88
N SER A 104 6.38 25.40 1.90
CA SER A 104 6.45 26.13 0.63
C SER A 104 5.94 27.58 0.80
N ILE A 105 6.04 28.36 -0.28
CA ILE A 105 5.52 29.75 -0.33
C ILE A 105 4.03 29.83 0.06
N ASP A 106 3.29 28.75 -0.19
CA ASP A 106 1.86 28.63 0.12
C ASP A 106 1.58 28.25 1.59
N GLY A 107 2.61 28.17 2.44
CA GLY A 107 2.49 27.86 3.88
C GLY A 107 2.20 26.39 4.18
N ARG A 108 2.37 25.48 3.21
CA ARG A 108 2.18 24.03 3.39
C ARG A 108 3.40 23.27 2.89
N SER A 109 3.78 22.21 3.61
CA SER A 109 4.84 21.32 3.17
C SER A 109 4.33 20.25 2.20
N PRO A 110 5.17 19.69 1.32
CA PRO A 110 4.84 18.51 0.55
C PRO A 110 4.35 17.34 1.41
N ALA A 111 4.92 17.16 2.60
CA ALA A 111 4.50 16.12 3.54
C ALA A 111 3.03 16.28 3.99
N GLU A 112 2.59 17.51 4.28
CA GLU A 112 1.21 17.83 4.62
C GLU A 112 0.26 17.53 3.47
N GLU A 113 0.59 17.99 2.27
CA GLU A 113 -0.22 17.75 1.07
C GLU A 113 -0.39 16.26 0.80
N ILE A 114 0.69 15.50 0.85
CA ILE A 114 0.69 14.06 0.57
C ILE A 114 -0.07 13.28 1.64
N LEU A 115 0.07 13.63 2.94
CA LEU A 115 -0.71 13.02 4.01
C LEU A 115 -2.19 13.31 3.83
N GLU A 116 -2.57 14.57 3.68
CA GLU A 116 -3.97 14.95 3.50
C GLU A 116 -4.60 14.24 2.32
N LYS A 117 -3.92 14.21 1.16
CA LYS A 117 -4.40 13.50 -0.02
C LYS A 117 -4.58 11.99 0.25
N THR A 118 -3.63 11.37 0.96
CA THR A 118 -3.75 9.95 1.35
C THR A 118 -4.99 9.70 2.20
N LEU A 119 -5.29 10.61 3.14
CA LEU A 119 -6.46 10.53 4.00
C LEU A 119 -7.77 10.79 3.24
N PHE A 120 -7.78 11.68 2.24
CA PHE A 120 -8.92 11.88 1.36
C PHE A 120 -9.23 10.64 0.51
N VAL A 121 -8.19 9.97 0.00
CA VAL A 121 -8.35 8.71 -0.69
C VAL A 121 -8.93 7.66 0.25
N ALA A 122 -8.41 7.55 1.47
CA ALA A 122 -8.92 6.63 2.49
C ALA A 122 -10.40 6.90 2.83
N GLN A 123 -10.79 8.17 2.97
CA GLN A 123 -12.17 8.57 3.26
C GLN A 123 -13.16 7.99 2.24
N ARG A 124 -12.81 8.07 0.95
CA ARG A 124 -13.66 7.65 -0.17
C ARG A 124 -13.50 6.18 -0.55
N GLU A 125 -12.49 5.49 -0.01
CA GLU A 125 -12.22 4.09 -0.36
C GLU A 125 -13.36 3.17 0.05
N ALA A 126 -13.88 2.40 -0.92
CA ALA A 126 -14.92 1.42 -0.66
C ALA A 126 -14.37 0.09 -0.13
N GLU A 127 -13.15 -0.27 -0.57
CA GLU A 127 -12.49 -1.51 -0.20
C GLU A 127 -11.59 -1.32 1.02
N GLU A 128 -12.13 -1.48 2.22
CA GLU A 128 -11.39 -1.26 3.49
C GLU A 128 -10.08 -2.09 3.58
N ARG A 129 -9.99 -3.20 2.86
CA ARG A 129 -8.75 -4.00 2.74
C ARG A 129 -7.58 -3.24 2.12
N LYS A 130 -7.82 -2.14 1.40
CA LYS A 130 -6.76 -1.27 0.84
C LYS A 130 -6.16 -0.33 1.87
N LEU A 131 -6.89 0.00 2.94
CA LEU A 131 -6.48 1.02 3.91
C LEU A 131 -5.08 0.76 4.53
N PRO A 132 -4.71 -0.48 4.91
CA PRO A 132 -3.36 -0.76 5.40
C PRO A 132 -2.25 -0.42 4.40
N TYR A 133 -2.51 -0.64 3.13
CA TYR A 133 -1.53 -0.40 2.06
C TYR A 133 -1.41 1.09 1.72
N LEU A 134 -2.50 1.87 1.83
CA LEU A 134 -2.46 3.33 1.74
C LEU A 134 -1.63 3.92 2.89
N ALA A 135 -1.77 3.40 4.10
CA ALA A 135 -0.94 3.80 5.24
C ALA A 135 0.55 3.49 5.02
N ASN A 136 0.88 2.31 4.51
CA ASN A 136 2.24 1.93 4.16
C ASN A 136 2.82 2.85 3.08
N LEU A 137 2.02 3.20 2.07
CA LEU A 137 2.43 4.10 0.99
C LEU A 137 2.95 5.42 1.54
N TYR A 138 2.17 6.11 2.38
CA TYR A 138 2.59 7.36 3.00
C TYR A 138 3.82 7.15 3.90
N ALA A 139 3.76 6.16 4.80
CA ALA A 139 4.84 5.88 5.73
C ALA A 139 6.18 5.57 5.03
N ASN A 140 6.16 4.98 3.84
CA ASN A 140 7.38 4.71 3.07
C ASN A 140 7.90 5.96 2.36
N ILE A 141 7.02 6.81 1.82
CA ILE A 141 7.39 8.08 1.16
C ILE A 141 8.17 8.98 2.12
N VAL A 142 7.82 8.99 3.40
CA VAL A 142 8.50 9.77 4.45
C VAL A 142 10.00 9.44 4.60
N PHE A 143 10.43 8.26 4.20
CA PHE A 143 11.83 7.79 4.34
C PHE A 143 12.60 7.76 3.03
N ASP A 144 11.99 8.08 1.90
CA ASP A 144 12.61 7.87 0.58
C ASP A 144 12.73 9.20 -0.19
N THR A 145 13.97 9.66 -0.36
CA THR A 145 14.30 10.87 -1.13
C THR A 145 14.26 10.68 -2.64
N SER A 146 14.20 9.43 -3.13
CA SER A 146 14.12 9.14 -4.56
C SER A 146 12.76 9.49 -5.16
N ILE A 147 11.73 9.66 -4.31
CA ILE A 147 10.37 10.00 -4.73
C ILE A 147 10.13 11.49 -4.57
N THR A 148 9.89 12.18 -5.70
CA THR A 148 9.51 13.60 -5.69
C THR A 148 8.06 13.80 -5.24
N ARG A 149 7.66 15.05 -4.96
CA ARG A 149 6.27 15.43 -4.64
C ARG A 149 5.29 14.98 -5.74
N GLU A 150 5.65 15.20 -7.01
CA GLU A 150 4.83 14.84 -8.16
C GLU A 150 4.67 13.33 -8.28
N GLN A 151 5.76 12.58 -8.08
CA GLN A 151 5.74 11.12 -8.09
C GLN A 151 4.91 10.55 -6.92
N ALA A 152 5.02 11.12 -5.73
CA ALA A 152 4.17 10.74 -4.58
C ALA A 152 2.69 10.97 -4.89
N ASN A 153 2.35 12.12 -5.49
CA ASN A 153 1.00 12.42 -5.95
C ASN A 153 0.50 11.43 -7.02
N GLN A 154 1.37 11.03 -7.95
CA GLN A 154 1.04 10.04 -8.97
C GLN A 154 0.81 8.64 -8.35
N LEU A 155 1.63 8.25 -7.38
CA LEU A 155 1.48 6.97 -6.67
C LEU A 155 0.14 6.90 -5.91
N ILE A 156 -0.22 7.95 -5.17
CA ILE A 156 -1.50 7.99 -4.44
C ILE A 156 -2.68 7.92 -5.41
N LYS A 157 -2.62 8.67 -6.52
CA LYS A 157 -3.65 8.63 -7.55
C LYS A 157 -3.79 7.22 -8.15
N ALA A 158 -2.68 6.56 -8.48
CA ALA A 158 -2.71 5.20 -8.98
C ALA A 158 -3.27 4.22 -7.95
N ALA A 159 -2.89 4.36 -6.67
CA ALA A 159 -3.43 3.55 -5.58
C ALA A 159 -4.94 3.76 -5.36
N GLU A 160 -5.47 4.99 -5.57
CA GLU A 160 -6.90 5.30 -5.52
C GLU A 160 -7.67 4.55 -6.62
N GLU A 161 -7.15 4.58 -7.86
CA GLU A 161 -7.85 4.10 -9.05
C GLU A 161 -7.85 2.58 -9.22
N ILE A 162 -6.98 1.83 -8.55
CA ILE A 162 -6.89 0.37 -8.65
C ILE A 162 -7.62 -0.32 -7.49
N SER A 163 -8.23 -1.48 -7.77
CA SER A 163 -8.93 -2.28 -6.78
C SER A 163 -7.98 -3.08 -5.88
N TYR A 164 -8.50 -3.62 -4.77
CA TYR A 164 -7.73 -4.53 -3.92
C TYR A 164 -7.31 -5.80 -4.68
N GLU A 165 -8.19 -6.33 -5.55
CA GLU A 165 -7.85 -7.46 -6.41
C GLU A 165 -6.64 -7.14 -7.30
N GLN A 166 -6.59 -5.93 -7.85
CA GLN A 166 -5.46 -5.48 -8.66
C GLN A 166 -4.16 -5.36 -7.84
N LEU A 167 -4.22 -4.94 -6.58
CA LEU A 167 -3.05 -4.99 -5.67
C LEU A 167 -2.54 -6.42 -5.49
N VAL A 168 -3.46 -7.38 -5.31
CA VAL A 168 -3.13 -8.81 -5.20
C VAL A 168 -2.49 -9.32 -6.51
N ILE A 169 -3.01 -8.95 -7.67
CA ILE A 169 -2.45 -9.32 -8.98
C ILE A 169 -1.01 -8.80 -9.13
N ILE A 170 -0.75 -7.54 -8.77
CA ILE A 170 0.60 -6.95 -8.78
C ILE A 170 1.54 -7.78 -7.90
N SER A 171 1.12 -8.13 -6.68
CA SER A 171 1.89 -8.96 -5.75
C SER A 171 2.21 -10.34 -6.33
N VAL A 172 1.23 -11.00 -6.94
CA VAL A 172 1.40 -12.31 -7.59
C VAL A 172 2.42 -12.24 -8.71
N ILE A 173 2.29 -11.27 -9.63
CA ILE A 173 3.22 -11.10 -10.75
C ILE A 173 4.64 -10.84 -10.24
N ALA A 174 4.80 -9.97 -9.24
CA ALA A 174 6.09 -9.68 -8.63
C ALA A 174 6.73 -10.93 -7.98
N PHE A 175 5.94 -11.73 -7.27
CA PHE A 175 6.40 -13.00 -6.68
C PHE A 175 6.94 -13.93 -7.76
N TYR A 176 6.22 -14.09 -8.89
CA TYR A 176 6.70 -14.89 -10.01
C TYR A 176 7.96 -14.35 -10.65
N GLN A 177 8.06 -13.03 -10.79
CA GLN A 177 9.24 -12.38 -11.32
C GLN A 177 10.47 -12.68 -10.46
N ILE A 178 10.35 -12.58 -9.14
CA ILE A 178 11.41 -12.90 -8.18
C ILE A 178 11.78 -14.38 -8.23
N ALA A 179 10.79 -15.27 -8.24
CA ALA A 179 11.01 -16.71 -8.30
C ALA A 179 11.76 -17.12 -9.58
N ARG A 180 11.44 -16.53 -10.72
CA ARG A 180 12.17 -16.76 -11.98
C ARG A 180 13.62 -16.31 -11.90
N GLN A 181 13.90 -15.17 -11.25
CA GLN A 181 15.27 -14.65 -11.10
C GLN A 181 16.11 -15.53 -10.18
N GLN A 182 15.52 -16.09 -9.12
CA GLN A 182 16.24 -16.88 -8.12
C GLN A 182 16.45 -18.34 -8.53
N PHE A 183 15.48 -18.96 -9.19
CA PHE A 183 15.47 -20.39 -9.48
C PHE A 183 15.70 -20.73 -10.95
N GLY A 184 16.03 -19.73 -11.78
CA GLY A 184 16.14 -19.92 -13.22
C GLY A 184 14.78 -20.12 -13.88
N THR A 185 14.78 -20.40 -15.18
CA THR A 185 13.56 -20.63 -15.95
C THR A 185 12.79 -21.80 -15.35
N ILE A 186 11.81 -21.51 -14.51
CA ILE A 186 10.66 -22.41 -14.39
C ILE A 186 10.07 -22.39 -15.79
N ASN A 187 10.41 -23.39 -16.58
CA ASN A 187 9.93 -23.50 -17.96
C ASN A 187 8.42 -23.76 -17.84
N PRO A 188 7.57 -22.73 -17.96
CA PRO A 188 6.17 -22.97 -18.13
C PRO A 188 6.13 -23.71 -19.48
N LYS A 189 5.56 -24.92 -19.51
CA LYS A 189 5.09 -25.42 -20.79
C LYS A 189 4.33 -24.26 -21.42
N GLU A 190 4.76 -23.78 -22.57
CA GLU A 190 4.03 -22.81 -23.37
C GLU A 190 2.63 -23.36 -23.58
N GLN A 191 1.78 -23.24 -22.59
CA GLN A 191 0.36 -23.43 -22.79
C GLN A 191 -0.04 -22.26 -23.65
N ASP A 192 -0.38 -22.57 -24.89
CA ASP A 192 -0.99 -21.61 -25.78
C ASP A 192 -2.31 -21.15 -25.11
N PHE A 193 -2.21 -20.08 -24.34
CA PHE A 193 -3.35 -19.51 -23.61
C PHE A 193 -4.52 -19.18 -24.54
N ARG A 194 -4.25 -18.99 -25.83
CA ARG A 194 -5.30 -18.83 -26.81
C ARG A 194 -6.21 -20.06 -26.89
N GLN A 195 -5.65 -21.28 -26.79
CA GLN A 195 -6.45 -22.48 -26.80
C GLN A 195 -7.07 -22.80 -25.43
N THR A 196 -6.36 -22.53 -24.34
CA THR A 196 -6.85 -22.77 -22.97
C THR A 196 -7.83 -21.69 -22.55
N ALA A 197 -7.57 -20.41 -22.85
CA ALA A 197 -8.48 -19.32 -22.57
C ALA A 197 -9.83 -19.51 -23.26
N TYR A 198 -9.87 -19.94 -24.52
CA TYR A 198 -11.14 -20.20 -25.22
C TYR A 198 -11.89 -21.42 -24.67
N LYS A 199 -11.22 -22.41 -24.08
CA LYS A 199 -11.88 -23.59 -23.51
C LYS A 199 -12.28 -23.44 -22.04
N GLU A 200 -11.48 -22.72 -21.23
CA GLU A 200 -11.68 -22.58 -19.78
C GLU A 200 -12.21 -21.21 -19.35
N VAL A 201 -12.08 -20.18 -20.17
CA VAL A 201 -12.53 -18.79 -19.90
C VAL A 201 -14.06 -18.62 -20.01
N ARG A 202 -14.83 -19.70 -20.10
CA ARG A 202 -16.29 -19.62 -20.00
C ARG A 202 -16.79 -19.24 -18.60
N GLY A 203 -15.91 -19.16 -17.60
CA GLY A 203 -16.26 -18.71 -16.25
C GLY A 203 -16.05 -17.20 -16.13
N TYR A 204 -17.08 -16.48 -15.65
CA TYR A 204 -17.06 -15.04 -15.35
C TYR A 204 -15.80 -14.61 -14.56
N ASP A 205 -15.36 -15.44 -13.64
CA ASP A 205 -14.28 -15.15 -12.73
C ASP A 205 -12.89 -15.05 -13.40
N ASN A 206 -12.61 -15.91 -14.36
CA ASN A 206 -11.34 -15.88 -15.09
C ASN A 206 -11.27 -14.67 -16.03
N VAL A 207 -12.38 -14.33 -16.65
CA VAL A 207 -12.50 -13.12 -17.50
C VAL A 207 -12.30 -11.88 -16.65
N ALA A 208 -12.84 -11.81 -15.44
CA ALA A 208 -12.68 -10.67 -14.54
C ALA A 208 -11.20 -10.44 -14.16
N ILE A 209 -10.47 -11.51 -13.78
CA ILE A 209 -9.03 -11.42 -13.45
C ILE A 209 -8.22 -10.98 -14.67
N LEU A 210 -8.47 -11.55 -15.85
CA LEU A 210 -7.77 -11.15 -17.06
C LEU A 210 -8.09 -9.69 -17.44
N THR A 211 -9.33 -9.25 -17.27
CA THR A 211 -9.73 -7.86 -17.51
C THR A 211 -9.02 -6.91 -16.53
N SER A 212 -8.96 -7.27 -15.24
CA SER A 212 -8.22 -6.51 -14.23
C SER A 212 -6.73 -6.43 -14.54
N THR A 213 -6.15 -7.53 -15.04
CA THR A 213 -4.75 -7.56 -15.48
C THR A 213 -4.52 -6.70 -16.72
N TYR A 214 -5.42 -6.74 -17.70
CA TYR A 214 -5.35 -5.91 -18.90
C TYR A 214 -5.44 -4.41 -18.56
N ASP A 215 -6.31 -4.05 -17.62
CA ASP A 215 -6.40 -2.66 -17.13
C ASP A 215 -5.06 -2.21 -16.48
N LEU A 216 -4.43 -3.06 -15.68
CA LEU A 216 -3.10 -2.77 -15.13
C LEU A 216 -2.03 -2.58 -16.21
N ILE A 217 -2.09 -3.36 -17.30
CA ILE A 217 -1.17 -3.20 -18.46
C ILE A 217 -1.43 -1.86 -19.14
N ARG A 218 -2.69 -1.52 -19.40
CA ARG A 218 -3.05 -0.24 -20.02
C ARG A 218 -2.66 0.98 -19.19
N ARG A 219 -2.64 0.86 -17.87
CA ARG A 219 -2.21 1.90 -16.94
C ARG A 219 -0.67 1.99 -16.81
N GLY A 220 0.09 1.09 -17.43
CA GLY A 220 1.55 1.04 -17.27
C GLY A 220 2.01 0.65 -15.86
N ILE A 221 1.18 -0.10 -15.13
CA ILE A 221 1.50 -0.66 -13.79
C ILE A 221 2.12 -2.05 -13.93
N VAL A 222 1.60 -2.83 -14.85
CA VAL A 222 2.13 -4.15 -15.25
C VAL A 222 2.57 -4.07 -16.70
N PHE A 223 3.64 -4.76 -17.04
CA PHE A 223 4.18 -4.84 -18.38
C PHE A 223 4.16 -6.28 -18.87
N ALA A 224 4.13 -6.45 -20.19
CA ALA A 224 4.25 -7.73 -20.86
C ALA A 224 5.35 -7.65 -21.92
N HIS A 225 6.12 -8.74 -22.13
CA HIS A 225 7.14 -8.75 -23.18
C HIS A 225 6.52 -8.61 -24.59
N GLN A 226 5.28 -9.06 -24.75
CA GLN A 226 4.49 -8.82 -25.94
C GLN A 226 3.21 -8.09 -25.53
N ILE A 227 2.95 -6.95 -26.16
CA ILE A 227 1.75 -6.15 -25.87
C ILE A 227 0.51 -6.98 -26.27
N PRO A 228 -0.38 -7.33 -25.32
CA PRO A 228 -1.57 -8.09 -25.65
C PRO A 228 -2.54 -7.20 -26.46
N ILE A 229 -3.09 -7.76 -27.54
CA ILE A 229 -4.07 -7.08 -28.39
C ILE A 229 -5.43 -7.03 -27.69
N ASP A 230 -5.75 -8.09 -26.96
CA ASP A 230 -6.98 -8.25 -26.20
C ASP A 230 -6.74 -9.02 -24.90
N VAL A 231 -7.79 -9.17 -24.10
CA VAL A 231 -7.74 -9.87 -22.82
C VAL A 231 -7.32 -11.34 -22.97
N ALA A 232 -7.73 -12.01 -24.06
CA ALA A 232 -7.42 -13.42 -24.32
C ALA A 232 -5.97 -13.65 -24.76
N SER A 233 -5.29 -12.61 -25.25
CA SER A 233 -3.89 -12.68 -25.69
C SER A 233 -2.87 -12.43 -24.56
N ILE A 234 -3.33 -12.24 -23.30
CA ILE A 234 -2.43 -12.08 -22.16
C ILE A 234 -1.74 -13.41 -21.89
N ASN A 235 -0.39 -13.39 -21.90
CA ASN A 235 0.43 -14.50 -21.44
C ASN A 235 0.96 -14.18 -20.05
N PRO A 236 0.46 -14.81 -18.97
CA PRO A 236 0.90 -14.54 -17.61
C PRO A 236 2.40 -14.73 -17.38
N SER A 237 3.04 -15.66 -18.11
CA SER A 237 4.48 -15.90 -17.99
C SER A 237 5.34 -14.75 -18.52
N SER A 238 4.77 -13.90 -19.37
CA SER A 238 5.46 -12.72 -19.92
C SER A 238 5.28 -11.46 -19.10
N LEU A 239 4.45 -11.51 -18.05
CA LEU A 239 4.15 -10.36 -17.22
C LEU A 239 5.29 -10.03 -16.25
N TYR A 240 5.48 -8.75 -16.02
CA TYR A 240 6.40 -8.24 -14.99
C TYR A 240 5.96 -6.88 -14.46
N VAL A 241 6.44 -6.56 -13.26
CA VAL A 241 6.18 -5.29 -12.57
C VAL A 241 7.40 -4.40 -12.71
N ALA A 242 7.20 -3.17 -13.17
CA ALA A 242 8.26 -2.18 -13.32
C ALA A 242 7.70 -0.75 -13.14
N GLY A 243 8.56 0.26 -13.11
CA GLY A 243 8.17 1.67 -13.04
C GLY A 243 7.16 1.97 -11.94
N LEU A 244 6.02 2.55 -12.31
CA LEU A 244 4.95 2.89 -11.37
C LEU A 244 4.46 1.67 -10.57
N GLY A 245 4.36 0.51 -11.21
CA GLY A 245 3.95 -0.73 -10.54
C GLY A 245 4.98 -1.21 -9.51
N ALA A 246 6.27 -1.10 -9.81
CA ALA A 246 7.34 -1.43 -8.86
C ALA A 246 7.33 -0.48 -7.66
N ASN A 247 7.06 0.80 -7.88
CA ASN A 247 6.90 1.77 -6.80
C ASN A 247 5.67 1.45 -5.95
N LEU A 248 4.51 1.14 -6.54
CA LEU A 248 3.33 0.69 -5.79
C LEU A 248 3.64 -0.58 -4.98
N LEU A 249 4.29 -1.58 -5.58
CA LEU A 249 4.69 -2.81 -4.91
C LEU A 249 5.52 -2.52 -3.65
N ASN A 250 6.53 -1.66 -3.78
CA ASN A 250 7.47 -1.35 -2.70
C ASN A 250 6.86 -0.42 -1.66
N PHE A 251 6.27 0.71 -2.06
CA PHE A 251 5.75 1.71 -1.13
C PHE A 251 4.49 1.25 -0.40
N MET A 252 3.63 0.48 -1.04
CA MET A 252 2.48 -0.13 -0.38
C MET A 252 2.84 -1.44 0.36
N GLU A 253 4.06 -1.94 0.22
CA GLU A 253 4.52 -3.22 0.80
C GLU A 253 3.64 -4.40 0.37
N LEU A 254 3.29 -4.49 -0.92
CA LEU A 254 2.35 -5.49 -1.42
C LEU A 254 2.85 -6.94 -1.29
N THR A 255 4.15 -7.15 -1.13
CA THR A 255 4.73 -8.46 -0.82
C THR A 255 4.29 -8.99 0.56
N SER A 256 3.74 -8.13 1.43
CA SER A 256 3.18 -8.49 2.72
C SER A 256 1.75 -9.03 2.64
N ILE A 257 1.11 -8.99 1.46
CA ILE A 257 -0.23 -9.58 1.27
C ILE A 257 -0.16 -11.06 1.62
N PRO A 258 -0.97 -11.54 2.59
CA PRO A 258 -0.94 -12.93 3.01
C PRO A 258 -1.25 -13.88 1.85
N TYR A 259 -0.50 -14.98 1.78
CA TYR A 259 -0.63 -15.94 0.67
C TYR A 259 -2.02 -16.60 0.58
N ASP A 260 -2.71 -16.76 1.70
CA ASP A 260 -4.08 -17.27 1.77
C ASP A 260 -5.12 -16.31 1.16
N GLN A 261 -4.80 -15.01 1.13
CA GLN A 261 -5.63 -14.00 0.46
C GLN A 261 -5.46 -14.00 -1.07
N LEU A 262 -4.40 -14.66 -1.57
CA LEU A 262 -4.27 -14.95 -2.98
C LEU A 262 -5.37 -15.96 -3.34
N THR A 263 -6.44 -15.49 -3.95
CA THR A 263 -7.56 -16.36 -4.30
C THR A 263 -7.07 -17.54 -5.11
N GLU A 264 -7.69 -18.71 -4.96
CA GLU A 264 -7.37 -19.92 -5.73
C GLU A 264 -7.41 -19.64 -7.25
N LYS A 265 -8.30 -18.76 -7.68
CA LYS A 265 -8.43 -18.32 -9.07
C LYS A 265 -7.21 -17.56 -9.56
N ILE A 266 -6.71 -16.59 -8.79
CA ILE A 266 -5.49 -15.85 -9.11
C ILE A 266 -4.32 -16.83 -9.18
N ARG A 267 -4.24 -17.76 -8.22
CA ARG A 267 -3.23 -18.82 -8.26
C ARG A 267 -3.35 -19.65 -9.53
N LYS A 268 -4.52 -20.15 -9.87
CA LYS A 268 -4.74 -20.96 -11.09
C LYS A 268 -4.44 -20.20 -12.38
N THR A 269 -4.71 -18.89 -12.41
CA THR A 269 -4.48 -18.05 -13.60
C THR A 269 -2.99 -17.73 -13.79
N PHE A 270 -2.25 -17.53 -12.71
CA PHE A 270 -0.86 -17.09 -12.74
C PHE A 270 0.14 -18.14 -12.27
N THR A 271 -0.29 -19.26 -11.62
CA THR A 271 0.57 -20.37 -11.26
C THR A 271 0.47 -21.46 -12.30
N TYR A 272 1.59 -21.80 -12.90
CA TYR A 272 1.70 -23.00 -13.70
C TYR A 272 1.56 -24.22 -12.77
N GLN A 273 0.78 -25.21 -13.18
CA GLN A 273 0.83 -26.52 -12.55
C GLN A 273 2.22 -27.09 -12.82
N CYS A 274 3.00 -27.32 -11.75
CA CYS A 274 4.20 -28.12 -11.80
C CYS A 274 3.86 -29.55 -12.17
#